data_0ddf9131d88ea7f0d8c23174c993354f
#
_entry.id   0ddf9131d88ea7f0d8c23174c993354f
#
_cell.length_a   1.000
_cell.length_b   1.000
_cell.length_c   1.000
_cell.angle_alpha   90.00
_cell.angle_beta   90.00
_cell.angle_gamma   90.00
#
_symmetry.space_group_name_H-M   'P 1'
#
loop_
_entity.id
_entity.type
_entity.pdbx_description
1 polymer ?
#
loop_
_entity_poly.entity_id
_entity_poly.type
_entity_poly.pdbx_seq_one_letter_code
_entity_poly.pdbx_strand_id
1 'polypeptide(L)'
;DNDEHLHTDLHECLGHGSGKLLDGTNPDSLKVYASPIEEARADLFGLYYLADAKLVELGLTPDADAYKAQYYTYMMNGLMTQLVRIQPGNNLEEAHMRNRALIAHWAYEKGKANKVVELVKKGGKTYVKINDYPALRELFGKLLAEIQRVKSEGDFAGARRLVEDYGVKVDPQLHKEILARYAKLNIAPYKGFINPVYTAVKDAQGRVTDVKISYTESYDDQMLRYSRDYNTLPDIN
;
A
#
# COMPACT_ATOMS: atom_id res chain seq x y z
N ASP A 1 12.43 3.05 -6.32
CA ASP A 1 12.43 4.50 -6.15
C ASP A 1 12.42 4.87 -4.67
N ASN A 2 13.26 5.85 -4.25
CA ASN A 2 13.45 6.21 -2.84
C ASN A 2 12.15 6.58 -2.13
N ASP A 3 11.21 7.25 -2.81
CA ASP A 3 9.96 7.71 -2.21
C ASP A 3 9.00 6.56 -1.86
N GLU A 4 9.01 5.47 -2.63
CA GLU A 4 8.23 4.27 -2.32
C GLU A 4 8.79 3.55 -1.09
N HIS A 5 10.13 3.46 -1.00
CA HIS A 5 10.79 2.89 0.18
C HIS A 5 10.55 3.75 1.41
N LEU A 6 10.69 5.07 1.28
CA LEU A 6 10.43 6.00 2.38
C LEU A 6 8.97 5.96 2.84
N HIS A 7 8.01 5.83 1.89
CA HIS A 7 6.61 5.62 2.25
C HIS A 7 6.43 4.34 3.08
N THR A 8 7.08 3.25 2.67
CA THR A 8 7.06 1.98 3.42
C THR A 8 7.69 2.14 4.80
N ASP A 9 8.83 2.79 4.92
CA ASP A 9 9.48 3.04 6.21
C ASP A 9 8.60 3.88 7.15
N LEU A 10 7.95 4.91 6.63
CA LEU A 10 7.00 5.73 7.40
C LEU A 10 5.74 4.95 7.79
N HIS A 11 5.23 4.09 6.91
CA HIS A 11 4.12 3.18 7.17
C HIS A 11 4.44 2.23 8.33
N GLU A 12 5.60 1.59 8.30
CA GLU A 12 6.00 0.64 9.35
C GLU A 12 6.39 1.35 10.66
N CYS A 13 7.29 2.35 10.58
CA CYS A 13 7.87 2.96 11.79
C CYS A 13 6.91 3.95 12.47
N LEU A 14 6.23 4.82 11.72
CA LEU A 14 5.30 5.80 12.27
C LEU A 14 3.85 5.30 12.21
N GLY A 15 3.47 4.62 11.15
CA GLY A 15 2.17 4.03 10.97
C GLY A 15 1.92 2.97 12.06
N HIS A 16 2.38 1.77 11.87
CA HIS A 16 2.18 0.67 12.83
C HIS A 16 2.82 0.91 14.19
N GLY A 17 3.93 1.63 14.24
CA GLY A 17 4.63 1.98 15.49
C GLY A 17 3.89 3.00 16.38
N SER A 18 2.72 3.51 15.97
CA SER A 18 1.95 4.52 16.68
C SER A 18 0.48 4.12 16.88
N GLY A 19 -0.33 5.03 17.47
CA GLY A 19 -1.79 4.85 17.53
C GLY A 19 -2.27 4.21 18.84
N LYS A 20 -2.20 4.99 19.92
CA LYS A 20 -2.73 4.58 21.22
C LYS A 20 -4.26 4.44 21.17
N LEU A 21 -4.78 3.39 21.81
CA LEU A 21 -6.20 3.25 22.10
C LEU A 21 -6.57 4.12 23.30
N LEU A 22 -7.83 4.58 23.39
CA LEU A 22 -8.35 5.20 24.60
C LEU A 22 -8.46 4.17 25.72
N ASP A 23 -8.35 4.65 26.96
CA ASP A 23 -8.44 3.82 28.14
C ASP A 23 -9.80 3.10 28.17
N GLY A 24 -9.78 1.78 28.34
CA GLY A 24 -10.98 0.94 28.33
C GLY A 24 -11.44 0.46 26.94
N THR A 25 -10.83 0.90 25.86
CA THR A 25 -11.15 0.39 24.53
C THR A 25 -10.66 -1.05 24.37
N ASN A 26 -11.55 -1.96 23.98
CA ASN A 26 -11.17 -3.32 23.63
C ASN A 26 -10.43 -3.32 22.27
N PRO A 27 -9.20 -3.84 22.19
CA PRO A 27 -8.44 -3.93 20.93
C PRO A 27 -9.18 -4.65 19.79
N ASP A 28 -10.06 -5.60 20.11
CA ASP A 28 -10.82 -6.38 19.12
C ASP A 28 -12.15 -5.72 18.70
N SER A 29 -12.43 -4.49 19.14
CA SER A 29 -13.71 -3.82 18.87
C SER A 29 -14.04 -3.72 17.38
N LEU A 30 -13.04 -3.52 16.51
CA LEU A 30 -13.26 -3.33 15.08
C LEU A 30 -13.48 -4.64 14.31
N LYS A 31 -13.22 -5.80 14.93
CA LYS A 31 -13.46 -7.14 14.35
C LYS A 31 -12.86 -7.27 12.92
N VAL A 32 -13.70 -7.64 11.95
CA VAL A 32 -13.32 -7.86 10.55
C VAL A 32 -12.83 -6.59 9.83
N TYR A 33 -13.07 -5.40 10.38
CA TYR A 33 -12.60 -4.13 9.83
C TYR A 33 -11.27 -3.67 10.44
N ALA A 34 -10.74 -4.39 11.44
CA ALA A 34 -9.52 -3.98 12.13
C ALA A 34 -8.32 -3.89 11.17
N SER A 35 -8.09 -4.92 10.35
CA SER A 35 -6.96 -4.95 9.42
C SER A 35 -7.03 -3.85 8.36
N PRO A 36 -8.10 -3.68 7.55
CA PRO A 36 -8.13 -2.60 6.56
C PRO A 36 -8.10 -1.20 7.18
N ILE A 37 -8.60 -1.00 8.39
CA ILE A 37 -8.50 0.29 9.11
C ILE A 37 -7.06 0.55 9.58
N GLU A 38 -6.37 -0.46 10.10
CA GLU A 38 -4.98 -0.32 10.53
C GLU A 38 -4.04 -0.06 9.35
N GLU A 39 -4.19 -0.80 8.26
CA GLU A 39 -3.42 -0.58 7.04
C GLU A 39 -3.68 0.81 6.45
N ALA A 40 -4.95 1.27 6.46
CA ALA A 40 -5.28 2.62 6.01
C ALA A 40 -4.66 3.69 6.90
N ARG A 41 -4.59 3.45 8.22
CA ARG A 41 -3.93 4.36 9.16
C ARG A 41 -2.44 4.45 8.91
N ALA A 42 -1.78 3.33 8.72
CA ALA A 42 -0.34 3.26 8.46
C ALA A 42 0.02 3.90 7.12
N ASP A 43 -0.70 3.59 6.05
CA ASP A 43 -0.51 4.23 4.74
C ASP A 43 -0.73 5.75 4.78
N LEU A 44 -1.73 6.22 5.51
CA LEU A 44 -2.00 7.66 5.66
C LEU A 44 -0.91 8.39 6.46
N PHE A 45 -0.29 7.74 7.45
CA PHE A 45 0.91 8.28 8.08
C PHE A 45 2.02 8.48 7.05
N GLY A 46 2.33 7.44 6.27
CA GLY A 46 3.31 7.52 5.19
C GLY A 46 3.00 8.65 4.23
N LEU A 47 1.79 8.67 3.66
CA LEU A 47 1.38 9.70 2.70
C LEU A 47 1.43 11.11 3.29
N TYR A 48 0.91 11.33 4.49
CA TYR A 48 0.86 12.66 5.10
C TYR A 48 2.25 13.23 5.39
N TYR A 49 3.15 12.42 5.96
CA TYR A 49 4.49 12.86 6.33
C TYR A 49 5.48 12.86 5.17
N LEU A 50 5.25 12.07 4.10
CA LEU A 50 6.12 12.09 2.92
C LEU A 50 6.23 13.49 2.28
N ALA A 51 5.21 14.34 2.43
CA ALA A 51 5.20 15.72 1.96
C ALA A 51 5.73 16.72 3.01
N ASP A 52 6.36 16.25 4.10
CA ASP A 52 6.88 17.15 5.14
C ASP A 52 8.26 17.70 4.78
N ALA A 53 8.42 19.01 4.92
CA ALA A 53 9.68 19.68 4.62
C ALA A 53 10.86 19.14 5.46
N LYS A 54 10.58 18.54 6.61
CA LYS A 54 11.60 17.91 7.45
C LYS A 54 12.34 16.77 6.77
N LEU A 55 11.68 16.04 5.88
CA LEU A 55 12.32 14.95 5.13
C LEU A 55 13.37 15.50 4.13
N VAL A 56 13.10 16.65 3.53
CA VAL A 56 14.08 17.35 2.69
C VAL A 56 15.25 17.84 3.52
N GLU A 57 14.97 18.47 4.69
CA GLU A 57 16.02 18.93 5.62
C GLU A 57 16.92 17.80 6.09
N LEU A 58 16.36 16.62 6.34
CA LEU A 58 17.10 15.40 6.72
C LEU A 58 17.82 14.71 5.55
N GLY A 59 17.64 15.18 4.31
CA GLY A 59 18.21 14.57 3.11
C GLY A 59 17.58 13.21 2.73
N LEU A 60 16.38 12.91 3.25
CA LEU A 60 15.65 11.67 2.97
C LEU A 60 14.87 11.74 1.65
N THR A 61 14.46 12.93 1.23
CA THR A 61 13.89 13.21 -0.09
C THR A 61 14.74 14.23 -0.84
N PRO A 62 14.85 14.14 -2.20
CA PRO A 62 15.72 15.01 -2.98
C PRO A 62 15.25 16.47 -3.01
N ASP A 63 13.94 16.70 -2.97
CA ASP A 63 13.33 18.04 -3.03
C ASP A 63 11.91 18.05 -2.47
N ALA A 64 11.31 19.24 -2.43
CA ALA A 64 9.95 19.45 -1.88
C ALA A 64 8.81 18.90 -2.76
N ASP A 65 9.10 18.45 -3.97
CA ASP A 65 8.10 17.94 -4.92
C ASP A 65 8.14 16.42 -5.08
N ALA A 66 9.13 15.75 -4.51
CA ALA A 66 9.34 14.30 -4.62
C ALA A 66 8.08 13.49 -4.24
N TYR A 67 7.39 13.88 -3.17
CA TYR A 67 6.16 13.22 -2.71
C TYR A 67 5.04 13.14 -3.76
N LYS A 68 5.05 14.02 -4.78
CA LYS A 68 3.99 14.07 -5.81
C LYS A 68 3.93 12.80 -6.64
N ALA A 69 5.09 12.18 -6.90
CA ALA A 69 5.16 10.92 -7.63
C ALA A 69 4.45 9.80 -6.85
N GLN A 70 4.73 9.69 -5.55
CA GLN A 70 4.09 8.69 -4.68
C GLN A 70 2.60 8.95 -4.53
N TYR A 71 2.16 10.20 -4.36
CA TYR A 71 0.75 10.54 -4.32
C TYR A 71 0.01 10.12 -5.59
N TYR A 72 0.61 10.42 -6.76
CA TYR A 72 0.04 10.01 -8.04
C TYR A 72 -0.06 8.49 -8.17
N THR A 73 1.02 7.79 -7.86
CA THR A 73 1.07 6.31 -7.90
C THR A 73 0.03 5.70 -6.96
N TYR A 74 -0.06 6.21 -5.74
CA TYR A 74 -1.00 5.73 -4.74
C TYR A 74 -2.47 5.93 -5.17
N MET A 75 -2.82 7.15 -5.60
CA MET A 75 -4.16 7.46 -6.08
C MET A 75 -4.54 6.65 -7.32
N MET A 76 -3.62 6.52 -8.28
CA MET A 76 -3.82 5.69 -9.47
C MET A 76 -4.01 4.21 -9.10
N ASN A 77 -3.24 3.70 -8.15
CA ASN A 77 -3.34 2.32 -7.70
C ASN A 77 -4.69 2.07 -7.00
N GLY A 78 -5.05 2.91 -6.04
CA GLY A 78 -6.30 2.78 -5.28
C GLY A 78 -7.56 2.94 -6.11
N LEU A 79 -7.55 3.83 -7.12
CA LEU A 79 -8.71 4.07 -7.99
C LEU A 79 -8.79 3.11 -9.18
N MET A 80 -7.65 2.61 -9.69
CA MET A 80 -7.64 1.94 -11.00
C MET A 80 -6.75 0.71 -11.07
N THR A 81 -5.43 0.83 -10.87
CA THR A 81 -4.50 -0.22 -11.32
C THR A 81 -4.58 -1.51 -10.54
N GLN A 82 -4.92 -1.48 -9.26
CA GLN A 82 -5.14 -2.70 -8.48
C GLN A 82 -6.30 -3.57 -8.99
N LEU A 83 -7.25 -2.98 -9.75
CA LEU A 83 -8.40 -3.70 -10.29
C LEU A 83 -8.01 -4.83 -11.27
N VAL A 84 -6.79 -4.81 -11.83
CA VAL A 84 -6.28 -5.91 -12.67
C VAL A 84 -6.19 -7.25 -11.93
N ARG A 85 -6.15 -7.23 -10.60
CA ARG A 85 -6.06 -8.43 -9.76
C ARG A 85 -7.42 -9.01 -9.38
N ILE A 86 -8.51 -8.32 -9.72
CA ILE A 86 -9.88 -8.71 -9.33
C ILE A 86 -10.58 -9.40 -10.48
N GLN A 87 -11.25 -10.48 -10.18
CA GLN A 87 -12.11 -11.16 -11.17
C GLN A 87 -13.37 -10.33 -11.45
N PRO A 88 -13.85 -10.28 -12.71
CA PRO A 88 -15.07 -9.56 -13.05
C PRO A 88 -16.25 -9.97 -12.16
N GLY A 89 -16.93 -8.99 -11.60
CA GLY A 89 -18.10 -9.19 -10.72
C GLY A 89 -17.77 -9.34 -9.22
N ASN A 90 -16.49 -9.49 -8.85
CA ASN A 90 -16.08 -9.55 -7.47
C ASN A 90 -15.82 -8.16 -6.87
N ASN A 91 -15.94 -8.08 -5.55
CA ASN A 91 -15.53 -6.93 -4.74
C ASN A 91 -14.08 -7.08 -4.26
N LEU A 92 -13.55 -6.01 -3.65
CA LEU A 92 -12.26 -6.05 -2.99
C LEU A 92 -12.37 -6.81 -1.66
N GLU A 93 -11.50 -7.77 -1.43
CA GLU A 93 -11.51 -8.62 -0.23
C GLU A 93 -10.24 -8.48 0.62
N GLU A 94 -9.09 -8.35 -0.02
CA GLU A 94 -7.78 -8.27 0.62
C GLU A 94 -7.58 -6.90 1.31
N ALA A 95 -7.00 -6.89 2.53
CA ALA A 95 -6.92 -5.73 3.41
C ALA A 95 -6.16 -4.55 2.78
N HIS A 96 -5.01 -4.79 2.14
CA HIS A 96 -4.23 -3.75 1.47
C HIS A 96 -4.91 -3.20 0.21
N MET A 97 -5.74 -3.99 -0.47
CA MET A 97 -6.54 -3.49 -1.58
C MET A 97 -7.71 -2.64 -1.09
N ARG A 98 -8.32 -3.05 0.03
CA ARG A 98 -9.40 -2.29 0.69
C ARG A 98 -8.89 -0.95 1.22
N ASN A 99 -7.74 -0.91 1.88
CA ASN A 99 -7.21 0.34 2.42
C ASN A 99 -6.85 1.34 1.32
N ARG A 100 -6.19 0.89 0.24
CA ARG A 100 -5.86 1.76 -0.91
C ARG A 100 -7.10 2.32 -1.57
N ALA A 101 -8.11 1.46 -1.80
CA ALA A 101 -9.39 1.90 -2.34
C ALA A 101 -10.08 2.90 -1.41
N LEU A 102 -10.14 2.62 -0.09
CA LEU A 102 -10.75 3.49 0.91
C LEU A 102 -10.12 4.89 0.85
N ILE A 103 -8.81 4.98 0.94
CA ILE A 103 -8.11 6.27 0.93
C ILE A 103 -8.34 7.01 -0.38
N ALA A 104 -8.17 6.33 -1.51
CA ALA A 104 -8.26 6.95 -2.82
C ALA A 104 -9.69 7.39 -3.18
N HIS A 105 -10.70 6.57 -2.93
CA HIS A 105 -12.09 6.92 -3.19
C HIS A 105 -12.60 8.00 -2.24
N TRP A 106 -12.25 7.93 -0.95
CA TRP A 106 -12.60 8.96 0.02
C TRP A 106 -12.01 10.32 -0.36
N ALA A 107 -10.72 10.37 -0.67
CA ALA A 107 -10.05 11.60 -1.10
C ALA A 107 -10.63 12.13 -2.41
N TYR A 108 -10.91 11.26 -3.38
CA TYR A 108 -11.57 11.62 -4.64
C TYR A 108 -12.95 12.23 -4.39
N GLU A 109 -13.79 11.60 -3.56
CA GLU A 109 -15.15 12.10 -3.26
C GLU A 109 -15.11 13.42 -2.50
N LYS A 110 -14.32 13.51 -1.42
CA LYS A 110 -14.24 14.70 -0.57
C LYS A 110 -13.56 15.89 -1.28
N GLY A 111 -12.64 15.62 -2.19
CA GLY A 111 -11.97 16.62 -3.01
C GLY A 111 -12.75 17.05 -4.26
N LYS A 112 -13.88 16.41 -4.56
CA LYS A 112 -14.63 16.61 -5.82
C LYS A 112 -15.09 18.04 -6.06
N ALA A 113 -15.60 18.71 -5.05
CA ALA A 113 -16.10 20.10 -5.17
C ALA A 113 -15.00 21.09 -5.63
N ASN A 114 -13.77 20.86 -5.18
CA ASN A 114 -12.61 21.69 -5.50
C ASN A 114 -11.75 21.06 -6.62
N LYS A 115 -12.20 19.97 -7.23
CA LYS A 115 -11.47 19.25 -8.27
C LYS A 115 -10.05 18.86 -7.88
N VAL A 116 -9.82 18.51 -6.63
CA VAL A 116 -8.48 18.12 -6.12
C VAL A 116 -7.93 16.94 -6.92
N VAL A 117 -8.77 15.92 -7.13
CA VAL A 117 -8.48 14.76 -7.99
C VAL A 117 -9.65 14.57 -8.94
N GLU A 118 -9.37 14.29 -10.20
CA GLU A 118 -10.37 14.01 -11.21
C GLU A 118 -10.07 12.69 -11.95
N LEU A 119 -11.13 11.98 -12.34
CA LEU A 119 -11.07 10.94 -13.36
C LEU A 119 -11.43 11.56 -14.70
N VAL A 120 -10.45 11.71 -15.59
CA VAL A 120 -10.63 12.37 -16.90
C VAL A 120 -10.60 11.35 -18.02
N LYS A 121 -11.48 11.52 -19.03
CA LYS A 121 -11.50 10.67 -20.21
C LYS A 121 -10.76 11.34 -21.37
N LYS A 122 -9.80 10.60 -21.95
CA LYS A 122 -9.07 11.04 -23.14
C LYS A 122 -8.87 9.85 -24.08
N GLY A 123 -9.27 9.96 -25.34
CA GLY A 123 -9.14 8.89 -26.33
C GLY A 123 -9.82 7.58 -25.90
N GLY A 124 -11.00 7.67 -25.27
CA GLY A 124 -11.76 6.51 -24.79
C GLY A 124 -11.17 5.82 -23.56
N LYS A 125 -10.14 6.40 -22.94
CA LYS A 125 -9.47 5.86 -21.74
C LYS A 125 -9.63 6.80 -20.56
N THR A 126 -9.78 6.23 -19.38
CA THR A 126 -9.84 6.96 -18.09
C THR A 126 -8.44 7.15 -17.53
N TYR A 127 -8.18 8.34 -16.98
CA TYR A 127 -6.91 8.70 -16.33
C TYR A 127 -7.20 9.40 -15.00
N VAL A 128 -6.33 9.19 -14.03
CA VAL A 128 -6.30 9.98 -12.80
C VAL A 128 -5.54 11.28 -13.06
N LYS A 129 -6.11 12.40 -12.63
CA LYS A 129 -5.47 13.71 -12.67
C LYS A 129 -5.52 14.34 -11.29
N ILE A 130 -4.38 14.66 -10.73
CA ILE A 130 -4.27 15.43 -9.48
C ILE A 130 -4.03 16.88 -9.86
N ASN A 131 -4.93 17.78 -9.45
CA ASN A 131 -4.82 19.21 -9.74
C ASN A 131 -4.21 20.00 -8.59
N ASP A 132 -4.35 19.50 -7.33
CA ASP A 132 -3.90 20.20 -6.13
C ASP A 132 -3.33 19.20 -5.12
N TYR A 133 -2.01 19.07 -5.10
CA TYR A 133 -1.30 18.16 -4.21
C TYR A 133 -1.32 18.61 -2.73
N PRO A 134 -1.14 19.91 -2.40
CA PRO A 134 -1.33 20.40 -1.04
C PRO A 134 -2.74 20.12 -0.49
N ALA A 135 -3.80 20.38 -1.27
CA ALA A 135 -5.15 20.06 -0.85
C ALA A 135 -5.37 18.55 -0.69
N LEU A 136 -4.73 17.72 -1.50
CA LEU A 136 -4.78 16.27 -1.34
C LEU A 136 -4.10 15.82 -0.02
N ARG A 137 -2.97 16.43 0.36
CA ARG A 137 -2.34 16.21 1.67
C ARG A 137 -3.28 16.54 2.82
N GLU A 138 -3.99 17.66 2.73
CA GLU A 138 -5.00 18.04 3.74
C GLU A 138 -6.14 17.02 3.86
N LEU A 139 -6.58 16.45 2.74
CA LEU A 139 -7.58 15.37 2.74
C LEU A 139 -7.03 14.11 3.41
N PHE A 140 -5.79 13.72 3.13
CA PHE A 140 -5.15 12.59 3.81
C PHE A 140 -5.05 12.82 5.32
N GLY A 141 -4.69 14.03 5.76
CA GLY A 141 -4.64 14.38 7.19
C GLY A 141 -6.01 14.29 7.87
N LYS A 142 -7.08 14.76 7.20
CA LYS A 142 -8.46 14.65 7.72
C LYS A 142 -8.92 13.20 7.83
N LEU A 143 -8.63 12.39 6.83
CA LEU A 143 -8.98 10.97 6.87
C LEU A 143 -8.17 10.23 7.93
N LEU A 144 -6.87 10.54 8.08
CA LEU A 144 -6.02 9.99 9.14
C LEU A 144 -6.58 10.29 10.52
N ALA A 145 -7.01 11.52 10.77
CA ALA A 145 -7.62 11.91 12.05
C ALA A 145 -8.89 11.10 12.33
N GLU A 146 -9.77 10.92 11.34
CA GLU A 146 -10.99 10.11 11.49
C GLU A 146 -10.69 8.63 11.70
N ILE A 147 -9.75 8.05 10.94
CA ILE A 147 -9.35 6.66 11.11
C ILE A 147 -8.69 6.43 12.48
N GLN A 148 -7.86 7.38 12.95
CA GLN A 148 -7.26 7.31 14.28
C GLN A 148 -8.35 7.39 15.38
N ARG A 149 -9.35 8.24 15.23
CA ARG A 149 -10.52 8.30 16.14
C ARG A 149 -11.23 6.95 16.18
N VAL A 150 -11.63 6.44 15.00
CA VAL A 150 -12.32 5.15 14.86
C VAL A 150 -11.55 4.02 15.54
N LYS A 151 -10.23 3.96 15.36
CA LYS A 151 -9.39 2.94 15.99
C LYS A 151 -9.31 3.14 17.51
N SER A 152 -8.99 4.36 17.95
CA SER A 152 -8.75 4.63 19.37
C SER A 152 -9.99 4.51 20.25
N GLU A 153 -11.17 4.80 19.70
CA GLU A 153 -12.47 4.66 20.37
C GLU A 153 -13.10 3.25 20.21
N GLY A 154 -12.56 2.41 19.31
CA GLY A 154 -13.16 1.13 18.97
C GLY A 154 -14.52 1.26 18.25
N ASP A 155 -14.70 2.34 17.46
CA ASP A 155 -15.94 2.64 16.74
C ASP A 155 -16.15 1.67 15.55
N PHE A 156 -16.72 0.50 15.84
CA PHE A 156 -17.06 -0.50 14.84
C PHE A 156 -17.97 0.04 13.72
N ALA A 157 -18.95 0.87 14.07
CA ALA A 157 -19.88 1.41 13.08
C ALA A 157 -19.20 2.41 12.16
N GLY A 158 -18.27 3.22 12.66
CA GLY A 158 -17.42 4.11 11.88
C GLY A 158 -16.50 3.34 10.96
N ALA A 159 -15.81 2.31 11.47
CA ALA A 159 -14.95 1.44 10.68
C ALA A 159 -15.72 0.78 9.53
N ARG A 160 -16.88 0.19 9.84
CA ARG A 160 -17.76 -0.42 8.84
C ARG A 160 -18.14 0.56 7.73
N ARG A 161 -18.62 1.76 8.09
CA ARG A 161 -19.00 2.78 7.08
C ARG A 161 -17.84 3.13 6.17
N LEU A 162 -16.65 3.42 6.73
CA LEU A 162 -15.49 3.78 5.94
C LEU A 162 -15.10 2.66 4.96
N VAL A 163 -15.00 1.43 5.44
CA VAL A 163 -14.56 0.30 4.60
C VAL A 163 -15.63 -0.06 3.56
N GLU A 164 -16.91 -0.20 3.94
CA GLU A 164 -17.97 -0.62 3.02
C GLU A 164 -18.31 0.45 1.98
N ASP A 165 -18.24 1.73 2.33
CA ASP A 165 -18.56 2.81 1.40
C ASP A 165 -17.43 3.08 0.40
N TYR A 166 -16.16 2.96 0.83
CA TYR A 166 -15.01 3.38 0.03
C TYR A 166 -14.02 2.27 -0.33
N GLY A 167 -13.95 1.19 0.44
CA GLY A 167 -12.89 0.17 0.32
C GLY A 167 -13.32 -1.14 -0.35
N VAL A 168 -14.59 -1.34 -0.65
CA VAL A 168 -15.10 -2.67 -1.09
C VAL A 168 -15.58 -2.66 -2.53
N LYS A 169 -16.32 -1.64 -2.95
CA LYS A 169 -17.06 -1.63 -4.21
C LYS A 169 -16.15 -1.38 -5.40
N VAL A 170 -16.41 -2.09 -6.48
CA VAL A 170 -15.71 -1.94 -7.76
C VAL A 170 -16.70 -1.41 -8.80
N ASP A 171 -16.34 -0.32 -9.52
CA ASP A 171 -17.10 0.15 -10.68
C ASP A 171 -16.93 -0.84 -11.83
N PRO A 172 -18.01 -1.51 -12.30
CA PRO A 172 -17.90 -2.56 -13.32
C PRO A 172 -17.44 -2.04 -14.70
N GLN A 173 -17.76 -0.79 -15.03
CA GLN A 173 -17.39 -0.21 -16.33
C GLN A 173 -15.91 0.16 -16.34
N LEU A 174 -15.44 0.82 -15.28
CA LEU A 174 -14.02 1.13 -15.10
C LEU A 174 -13.19 -0.14 -15.03
N HIS A 175 -13.64 -1.15 -14.27
CA HIS A 175 -12.97 -2.45 -14.16
C HIS A 175 -12.79 -3.12 -15.52
N LYS A 176 -13.86 -3.19 -16.33
CA LYS A 176 -13.80 -3.73 -17.70
C LYS A 176 -12.80 -2.97 -18.58
N GLU A 177 -12.79 -1.63 -18.47
CA GLU A 177 -11.82 -0.80 -19.20
C GLU A 177 -10.38 -1.13 -18.80
N ILE A 178 -10.11 -1.21 -17.48
CA ILE A 178 -8.78 -1.48 -16.96
C ILE A 178 -8.28 -2.86 -17.39
N LEU A 179 -9.10 -3.91 -17.26
CA LEU A 179 -8.73 -5.25 -17.70
C LEU A 179 -8.42 -5.30 -19.20
N ALA A 180 -9.23 -4.64 -20.03
CA ALA A 180 -8.99 -4.58 -21.46
C ALA A 180 -7.72 -3.80 -21.85
N ARG A 181 -7.32 -2.80 -21.04
CA ARG A 181 -6.05 -2.08 -21.21
C ARG A 181 -4.86 -2.93 -20.81
N TYR A 182 -4.96 -3.59 -19.65
CA TYR A 182 -3.91 -4.42 -19.09
C TYR A 182 -3.58 -5.63 -19.99
N ALA A 183 -4.59 -6.30 -20.52
CA ALA A 183 -4.42 -7.44 -21.42
C ALA A 183 -3.56 -7.12 -22.66
N LYS A 184 -3.56 -5.86 -23.13
CA LYS A 184 -2.75 -5.42 -24.29
C LYS A 184 -1.27 -5.24 -23.97
N LEU A 185 -0.91 -5.15 -22.69
CA LEU A 185 0.48 -4.93 -22.26
C LEU A 185 1.30 -6.22 -22.29
N ASN A 186 0.63 -7.38 -22.31
CA ASN A 186 1.27 -8.71 -22.28
C ASN A 186 2.36 -8.81 -21.21
N ILE A 187 2.08 -8.27 -20.00
CA ILE A 187 3.00 -8.29 -18.88
C ILE A 187 3.05 -9.70 -18.31
N ALA A 188 4.25 -10.20 -18.07
CA ALA A 188 4.45 -11.48 -17.41
C ALA A 188 3.77 -11.50 -16.02
N PRO A 189 3.20 -12.64 -15.60
CA PRO A 189 2.61 -12.77 -14.28
C PRO A 189 3.69 -12.53 -13.19
N TYR A 190 3.23 -11.99 -12.05
CA TYR A 190 4.10 -11.81 -10.89
C TYR A 190 4.68 -13.16 -10.42
N LYS A 191 6.01 -13.22 -10.26
CA LYS A 191 6.71 -14.45 -9.86
C LYS A 191 7.11 -14.46 -8.37
N GLY A 192 7.24 -13.33 -7.71
CA GLY A 192 7.70 -13.21 -6.32
C GLY A 192 8.97 -12.37 -6.19
N PHE A 193 9.63 -12.51 -5.05
CA PHE A 193 10.84 -11.75 -4.71
C PHE A 193 12.09 -12.63 -4.79
N ILE A 194 13.23 -12.02 -5.10
CA ILE A 194 14.55 -12.60 -4.84
C ILE A 194 14.94 -12.18 -3.44
N ASN A 195 15.20 -13.15 -2.57
CA ASN A 195 15.69 -12.90 -1.22
C ASN A 195 17.24 -12.81 -1.25
N PRO A 196 17.85 -11.97 -0.39
CA PRO A 196 19.29 -11.98 -0.23
C PRO A 196 19.77 -13.33 0.31
N VAL A 197 20.92 -13.80 -0.15
CA VAL A 197 21.62 -14.97 0.41
C VAL A 197 22.58 -14.47 1.47
N TYR A 198 22.41 -14.93 2.70
CA TYR A 198 23.27 -14.61 3.83
C TYR A 198 24.31 -15.71 4.04
N THR A 199 25.57 -15.33 4.06
CA THR A 199 26.69 -16.25 4.34
C THR A 199 27.44 -15.80 5.58
N ALA A 200 27.42 -16.60 6.63
CA ALA A 200 28.13 -16.29 7.86
C ALA A 200 29.65 -16.41 7.65
N VAL A 201 30.37 -15.35 8.00
CA VAL A 201 31.84 -15.38 8.11
C VAL A 201 32.21 -15.78 9.53
N LYS A 202 33.03 -16.82 9.69
CA LYS A 202 33.41 -17.36 10.99
C LYS A 202 34.90 -17.24 11.22
N ASP A 203 35.28 -17.00 12.49
CA ASP A 203 36.68 -17.07 12.92
C ASP A 203 37.17 -18.53 13.08
N ALA A 204 38.43 -18.68 13.45
CA ALA A 204 39.05 -19.99 13.66
C ALA A 204 38.42 -20.81 14.80
N GLN A 205 37.63 -20.18 15.68
CA GLN A 205 36.89 -20.79 16.76
C GLN A 205 35.43 -21.07 16.40
N GLY A 206 35.03 -20.83 15.15
CA GLY A 206 33.69 -21.06 14.65
C GLY A 206 32.66 -19.99 15.01
N ARG A 207 33.07 -18.86 15.63
CA ARG A 207 32.16 -17.75 16.01
C ARG A 207 31.89 -16.89 14.78
N VAL A 208 30.63 -16.49 14.58
CA VAL A 208 30.26 -15.56 13.50
C VAL A 208 30.84 -14.18 13.80
N THR A 209 31.67 -13.67 12.91
CA THR A 209 32.32 -12.34 12.98
C THR A 209 31.73 -11.34 11.99
N ASP A 210 31.08 -11.84 10.92
CA ASP A 210 30.45 -10.99 9.89
C ASP A 210 29.42 -11.80 9.11
N VAL A 211 28.57 -11.11 8.33
CA VAL A 211 27.60 -11.73 7.41
C VAL A 211 27.76 -11.09 6.03
N LYS A 212 28.09 -11.89 5.05
CA LYS A 212 28.09 -11.45 3.64
C LYS A 212 26.68 -11.56 3.07
N ILE A 213 26.25 -10.51 2.39
CA ILE A 213 24.94 -10.45 1.72
C ILE A 213 25.17 -10.50 0.22
N SER A 214 24.45 -11.36 -0.50
CA SER A 214 24.54 -11.52 -1.94
C SER A 214 23.15 -11.55 -2.59
N TYR A 215 23.01 -10.92 -3.77
CA TYR A 215 21.81 -10.92 -4.61
C TYR A 215 22.11 -11.50 -6.02
N THR A 216 23.11 -12.34 -6.13
CA THR A 216 23.58 -12.86 -7.43
C THR A 216 22.78 -14.07 -7.93
N GLU A 217 21.97 -14.70 -7.09
CA GLU A 217 21.15 -15.84 -7.46
C GLU A 217 19.96 -15.38 -8.32
N SER A 218 19.66 -16.09 -9.41
CA SER A 218 18.46 -15.81 -10.20
C SER A 218 17.20 -16.25 -9.44
N TYR A 219 16.02 -15.73 -9.83
CA TYR A 219 14.76 -16.16 -9.24
C TYR A 219 14.54 -17.67 -9.40
N ASP A 220 14.75 -18.19 -10.60
CA ASP A 220 14.52 -19.61 -10.89
C ASP A 220 15.48 -20.52 -10.09
N ASP A 221 16.76 -20.16 -10.01
CA ASP A 221 17.75 -20.90 -9.21
C ASP A 221 17.39 -20.85 -7.72
N GLN A 222 16.97 -19.71 -7.21
CA GLN A 222 16.57 -19.57 -5.81
C GLN A 222 15.34 -20.42 -5.48
N MET A 223 14.31 -20.44 -6.36
CA MET A 223 13.12 -21.27 -6.15
C MET A 223 13.44 -22.75 -6.24
N LEU A 224 14.31 -23.17 -7.17
CA LEU A 224 14.78 -24.56 -7.26
C LEU A 224 15.57 -24.96 -6.02
N ARG A 225 16.43 -24.08 -5.51
CA ARG A 225 17.18 -24.30 -4.27
C ARG A 225 16.25 -24.44 -3.08
N TYR A 226 15.25 -23.56 -2.91
CA TYR A 226 14.26 -23.67 -1.84
C TYR A 226 13.45 -24.96 -1.93
N SER A 227 13.03 -25.36 -3.13
CA SER A 227 12.32 -26.62 -3.33
C SER A 227 13.17 -27.82 -2.89
N ARG A 228 14.45 -27.85 -3.25
CA ARG A 228 15.36 -28.93 -2.87
C ARG A 228 15.70 -28.94 -1.37
N ASP A 229 16.01 -27.75 -0.82
CA ASP A 229 16.61 -27.66 0.53
C ASP A 229 15.54 -27.64 1.64
N TYR A 230 14.30 -27.19 1.33
CA TYR A 230 13.22 -27.01 2.30
C TYR A 230 11.93 -27.73 1.93
N ASN A 231 11.93 -28.56 0.91
CA ASN A 231 10.75 -29.37 0.57
C ASN A 231 10.46 -30.38 1.68
N THR A 232 9.28 -30.27 2.27
CA THR A 232 8.80 -31.19 3.32
C THR A 232 7.84 -32.24 2.77
N LEU A 233 7.48 -32.14 1.49
CA LEU A 233 6.61 -33.12 0.85
C LEU A 233 7.47 -34.28 0.30
N PRO A 234 7.03 -35.54 0.44
CA PRO A 234 7.75 -36.65 -0.17
C PRO A 234 7.77 -36.51 -1.71
N ASP A 235 8.93 -36.80 -2.30
CA ASP A 235 9.04 -36.91 -3.75
C ASP A 235 8.17 -38.11 -4.19
N ILE A 236 7.04 -37.82 -4.82
CA ILE A 236 6.19 -38.84 -5.42
C ILE A 236 6.69 -39.00 -6.86
N ASN A 237 7.51 -40.03 -7.09
CA ASN A 237 7.88 -40.49 -8.43
C ASN A 237 6.77 -41.29 -9.05
#